data_20fb4ac0eb5a08158f1431f970148a8a
#
_entry.id   20fb4ac0eb5a08158f1431f970148a8a
#
_cell.length_a   1.000
_cell.length_b   1.000
_cell.length_c   1.000
_cell.angle_alpha   90.00
_cell.angle_beta   90.00
_cell.angle_gamma   90.00
#
_symmetry.space_group_name_H-M   'P 1'
#
loop_
_entity.id
_entity.type
_entity.pdbx_description
1 polymer ?
#
loop_
_entity_poly.entity_id
_entity_poly.type
_entity_poly.pdbx_seq_one_letter_code
_entity_poly.pdbx_strand_id
1 'polypeptide(L)'
;VESLYNTFYENFCLADIVRGSDEDFNILYGETDIRKIYDSHIKGRCNILIMTHGADGVEIIDRGNYYKIPSTKIDNVVSTIGAGDNFNAGIAYSLIAESIYHTNLDRIDETMWKRVITYGITFATKACQTTNNYIDIDVNEIFQ
;
A
#
# COMPACT_ATOMS: atom_id res chain seq x y z
N VAL A 1 -3.35 -19.00 17.19
CA VAL A 1 -3.96 -18.41 15.98
C VAL A 1 -4.99 -17.35 16.39
N GLU A 2 -5.93 -17.67 17.28
CA GLU A 2 -7.00 -16.75 17.72
C GLU A 2 -6.47 -15.45 18.37
N SER A 3 -5.39 -15.53 19.16
CA SER A 3 -4.76 -14.35 19.76
C SER A 3 -4.15 -13.40 18.72
N LEU A 4 -3.66 -13.92 17.60
CA LEU A 4 -3.08 -13.12 16.51
C LEU A 4 -4.14 -12.30 15.79
N TYR A 5 -5.31 -12.90 15.49
CA TYR A 5 -6.42 -12.18 14.89
C TYR A 5 -6.92 -11.03 15.76
N ASN A 6 -7.02 -11.25 17.07
CA ASN A 6 -7.42 -10.19 18.00
C ASN A 6 -6.44 -9.03 17.98
N THR A 7 -5.13 -9.30 17.97
CA THR A 7 -4.10 -8.27 17.84
C THR A 7 -4.21 -7.48 16.53
N PHE A 8 -4.47 -8.15 15.40
CA PHE A 8 -4.70 -7.46 14.13
C PHE A 8 -5.94 -6.57 14.19
N TYR A 9 -7.05 -7.05 14.74
CA TYR A 9 -8.27 -6.26 14.84
C TYR A 9 -8.12 -5.04 15.75
N GLU A 10 -7.38 -5.16 16.85
CA GLU A 10 -7.03 -4.03 17.72
C GLU A 10 -6.18 -3.00 16.94
N ASN A 11 -5.16 -3.45 16.22
CA ASN A 11 -4.32 -2.58 15.41
C ASN A 11 -5.10 -1.89 14.28
N PHE A 12 -6.04 -2.59 13.63
CA PHE A 12 -6.87 -1.97 12.58
C PHE A 12 -7.73 -0.83 13.12
N CYS A 13 -8.19 -0.91 14.38
CA CYS A 13 -8.93 0.18 15.02
C CYS A 13 -8.07 1.43 15.29
N LEU A 14 -6.76 1.27 15.33
CA LEU A 14 -5.80 2.36 15.57
C LEU A 14 -5.16 2.87 14.27
N ALA A 15 -5.30 2.13 13.18
CA ALA A 15 -4.67 2.46 11.90
C ALA A 15 -5.52 3.42 11.08
N ASP A 16 -4.88 4.38 10.44
CA ASP A 16 -5.48 5.23 9.41
C ASP A 16 -5.58 4.50 8.07
N ILE A 17 -4.58 3.67 7.77
CA ILE A 17 -4.46 2.88 6.55
C ILE A 17 -3.99 1.48 6.92
N VAL A 18 -4.69 0.45 6.45
CA VAL A 18 -4.23 -0.93 6.48
C VAL A 18 -3.66 -1.29 5.10
N ARG A 19 -2.47 -1.89 5.09
CA ARG A 19 -1.82 -2.34 3.84
C ARG A 19 -1.29 -3.76 3.98
N GLY A 20 -1.49 -4.57 2.95
CA GLY A 20 -0.89 -5.89 2.78
C GLY A 20 -0.77 -6.27 1.32
N SER A 21 -0.08 -7.37 1.03
CA SER A 21 -0.12 -8.02 -0.27
C SER A 21 -1.32 -8.98 -0.35
N ASP A 22 -1.69 -9.39 -1.56
CA ASP A 22 -2.66 -10.46 -1.78
C ASP A 22 -2.21 -11.77 -1.12
N GLU A 23 -0.91 -12.08 -1.11
CA GLU A 23 -0.34 -13.22 -0.37
C GLU A 23 -0.58 -13.09 1.15
N ASP A 24 -0.35 -11.91 1.74
CA ASP A 24 -0.56 -11.67 3.16
C ASP A 24 -2.01 -11.94 3.56
N PHE A 25 -2.95 -11.43 2.77
CA PHE A 25 -4.38 -11.61 3.04
C PHE A 25 -4.84 -13.05 2.77
N ASN A 26 -4.27 -13.72 1.76
CA ASN A 26 -4.54 -15.13 1.53
C ASN A 26 -4.05 -16.00 2.70
N ILE A 27 -2.89 -15.71 3.26
CA ILE A 27 -2.37 -16.42 4.45
C ILE A 27 -3.25 -16.16 5.67
N LEU A 28 -3.68 -14.91 5.86
CA LEU A 28 -4.47 -14.52 7.03
C LEU A 28 -5.92 -15.01 6.95
N TYR A 29 -6.56 -14.88 5.81
CA TYR A 29 -8.01 -15.03 5.67
C TYR A 29 -8.43 -16.07 4.62
N GLY A 30 -7.50 -16.63 3.83
CA GLY A 30 -7.82 -17.53 2.71
C GLY A 30 -8.57 -16.82 1.59
N GLU A 31 -8.41 -15.49 1.45
CA GLU A 31 -9.13 -14.66 0.51
C GLU A 31 -8.19 -13.64 -0.13
N THR A 32 -8.41 -13.36 -1.43
CA THR A 32 -7.65 -12.37 -2.22
C THR A 32 -8.53 -11.29 -2.85
N ASP A 33 -9.85 -11.38 -2.69
CA ASP A 33 -10.77 -10.34 -3.12
C ASP A 33 -10.79 -9.20 -2.09
N ILE A 34 -10.25 -8.05 -2.47
CA ILE A 34 -10.12 -6.89 -1.58
C ILE A 34 -11.47 -6.44 -1.00
N ARG A 35 -12.57 -6.57 -1.76
CA ARG A 35 -13.90 -6.13 -1.29
C ARG A 35 -14.42 -7.04 -0.19
N LYS A 36 -14.23 -8.36 -0.35
CA LYS A 36 -14.60 -9.33 0.68
C LYS A 36 -13.78 -9.15 1.94
N ILE A 37 -12.46 -8.94 1.78
CA ILE A 37 -11.55 -8.68 2.91
C ILE A 37 -11.97 -7.40 3.63
N TYR A 38 -12.20 -6.32 2.88
CA TYR A 38 -12.64 -5.06 3.46
C TYR A 38 -13.96 -5.21 4.23
N ASP A 39 -14.99 -5.77 3.61
CA ASP A 39 -16.31 -5.89 4.24
C ASP A 39 -16.31 -6.82 5.45
N SER A 40 -15.51 -7.90 5.44
CA SER A 40 -15.49 -8.91 6.52
C SER A 40 -14.55 -8.57 7.67
N HIS A 41 -13.42 -7.87 7.41
CA HIS A 41 -12.33 -7.74 8.37
C HIS A 41 -11.92 -6.31 8.69
N ILE A 42 -12.08 -5.36 7.77
CA ILE A 42 -11.54 -3.99 7.89
C ILE A 42 -12.63 -2.97 8.20
N LYS A 43 -13.75 -3.05 7.50
CA LYS A 43 -14.88 -2.11 7.62
C LYS A 43 -15.37 -1.98 9.06
N GLY A 44 -15.54 -0.74 9.51
CA GLY A 44 -15.90 -0.44 10.89
C GLY A 44 -14.72 -0.40 11.87
N ARG A 45 -13.51 -0.72 11.41
CA ARG A 45 -12.24 -0.62 12.15
C ARG A 45 -11.31 0.40 11.52
N CYS A 46 -11.03 0.22 10.23
CA CYS A 46 -10.26 1.14 9.42
C CYS A 46 -11.04 1.51 8.15
N ASN A 47 -10.83 2.71 7.64
CA ASN A 47 -11.55 3.22 6.48
C ASN A 47 -10.81 2.97 5.16
N ILE A 48 -9.51 2.70 5.22
CA ILE A 48 -8.65 2.60 4.03
C ILE A 48 -7.91 1.26 4.05
N LEU A 49 -8.11 0.49 2.99
CA LEU A 49 -7.39 -0.75 2.71
C LEU A 49 -6.63 -0.63 1.40
N ILE A 50 -5.34 -0.92 1.42
CA ILE A 50 -4.48 -0.98 0.23
C ILE A 50 -3.99 -2.42 0.08
N MET A 51 -4.23 -3.02 -1.08
CA MET A 51 -3.74 -4.35 -1.44
C MET A 51 -2.81 -4.27 -2.64
N THR A 52 -1.60 -4.81 -2.49
CA THR A 52 -0.61 -4.89 -3.56
C THR A 52 -0.62 -6.26 -4.20
N HIS A 53 -0.50 -6.32 -5.53
CA HIS A 53 -0.50 -7.53 -6.36
C HIS A 53 0.80 -7.66 -7.17
N GLY A 54 1.92 -7.24 -6.60
CA GLY A 54 3.21 -7.25 -7.29
C GLY A 54 3.16 -6.50 -8.62
N ALA A 55 3.44 -7.21 -9.71
CA ALA A 55 3.44 -6.65 -11.07
C ALA A 55 2.05 -6.26 -11.60
N ASP A 56 0.97 -6.77 -11.00
CA ASP A 56 -0.41 -6.52 -11.43
C ASP A 56 -0.99 -5.22 -10.87
N GLY A 57 -0.24 -4.56 -10.01
CA GLY A 57 -0.59 -3.24 -9.49
C GLY A 57 -1.14 -3.22 -8.09
N VAL A 58 -1.99 -2.26 -7.81
CA VAL A 58 -2.50 -1.96 -6.47
C VAL A 58 -4.00 -1.71 -6.52
N GLU A 59 -4.71 -2.29 -5.59
CA GLU A 59 -6.13 -2.02 -5.35
C GLU A 59 -6.29 -1.27 -4.03
N ILE A 60 -7.27 -0.36 -4.00
CA ILE A 60 -7.58 0.45 -2.82
C ILE A 60 -9.08 0.43 -2.58
N ILE A 61 -9.47 0.30 -1.32
CA ILE A 61 -10.80 0.72 -0.86
C ILE A 61 -10.62 1.85 0.13
N ASP A 62 -11.24 2.98 -0.16
CA ASP A 62 -11.27 4.16 0.70
C ASP A 62 -12.71 4.53 0.99
N ARG A 63 -13.16 4.31 2.23
CA ARG A 63 -14.55 4.58 2.68
C ARG A 63 -15.61 3.99 1.73
N GLY A 64 -15.33 2.78 1.19
CA GLY A 64 -16.20 2.07 0.27
C GLY A 64 -15.99 2.41 -1.21
N ASN A 65 -15.24 3.44 -1.55
CA ASN A 65 -14.83 3.72 -2.93
C ASN A 65 -13.68 2.80 -3.33
N TYR A 66 -13.77 2.20 -4.51
CA TYR A 66 -12.77 1.27 -5.03
C TYR A 66 -11.96 1.91 -6.15
N TYR A 67 -10.64 1.76 -6.07
CA TYR A 67 -9.70 2.21 -7.09
C TYR A 67 -8.74 1.09 -7.45
N LYS A 68 -8.35 1.00 -8.72
CA LYS A 68 -7.31 0.10 -9.20
C LYS A 68 -6.27 0.88 -9.99
N ILE A 69 -5.01 0.73 -9.59
CA ILE A 69 -3.88 1.45 -10.16
C ILE A 69 -2.90 0.40 -10.69
N PRO A 70 -2.66 0.36 -12.01
CA PRO A 70 -1.75 -0.60 -12.60
C PRO A 70 -0.31 -0.31 -12.18
N SER A 71 0.49 -1.36 -12.01
CA SER A 71 1.93 -1.22 -11.83
C SER A 71 2.61 -0.94 -13.18
N THR A 72 3.74 -0.26 -13.11
CA THR A 72 4.64 -0.16 -14.27
C THR A 72 5.41 -1.46 -14.40
N LYS A 73 5.38 -2.08 -15.58
CA LYS A 73 6.23 -3.24 -15.86
C LYS A 73 7.69 -2.86 -15.75
N ILE A 74 8.43 -3.65 -15.00
CA ILE A 74 9.85 -3.43 -14.76
C ILE A 74 10.64 -4.44 -15.58
N ASP A 75 11.58 -3.94 -16.37
CA ASP A 75 12.64 -4.75 -16.93
C ASP A 75 13.78 -4.86 -15.90
N ASN A 76 14.41 -6.04 -15.79
CA ASN A 76 15.54 -6.30 -14.92
C ASN A 76 15.24 -6.29 -13.40
N VAL A 77 14.28 -7.10 -12.96
CA VAL A 77 14.09 -7.39 -11.53
C VAL A 77 15.29 -8.20 -11.02
N VAL A 78 15.99 -7.66 -10.03
CA VAL A 78 17.14 -8.29 -9.36
C VAL A 78 16.69 -9.01 -8.10
N SER A 79 15.83 -8.37 -7.31
CA SER A 79 15.30 -8.91 -6.05
C SER A 79 13.96 -8.28 -5.74
N THR A 80 13.04 -9.03 -5.15
CA THR A 80 11.76 -8.50 -4.64
C THR A 80 11.79 -8.25 -3.13
N ILE A 81 12.92 -8.58 -2.47
CA ILE A 81 13.08 -8.38 -1.03
C ILE A 81 13.08 -6.88 -0.72
N GLY A 82 12.27 -6.48 0.25
CA GLY A 82 12.13 -5.07 0.63
C GLY A 82 11.21 -4.23 -0.26
N ALA A 83 10.64 -4.80 -1.35
CA ALA A 83 9.73 -4.07 -2.22
C ALA A 83 8.52 -3.49 -1.43
N GLY A 84 7.94 -4.28 -0.53
CA GLY A 84 6.83 -3.85 0.31
C GLY A 84 7.18 -2.72 1.27
N ASP A 85 8.36 -2.77 1.88
CA ASP A 85 8.85 -1.72 2.79
C ASP A 85 9.11 -0.41 2.04
N ASN A 86 9.73 -0.50 0.86
CA ASN A 86 9.96 0.66 0.01
C ASN A 86 8.64 1.22 -0.56
N PHE A 87 7.66 0.37 -0.87
CA PHE A 87 6.32 0.82 -1.23
C PHE A 87 5.69 1.65 -0.09
N ASN A 88 5.77 1.17 1.15
CA ASN A 88 5.28 1.91 2.32
C ASN A 88 6.02 3.24 2.49
N ALA A 89 7.35 3.26 2.31
CA ALA A 89 8.14 4.49 2.35
C ALA A 89 7.71 5.50 1.28
N GLY A 90 7.44 5.04 0.05
CA GLY A 90 6.94 5.89 -1.03
C GLY A 90 5.56 6.49 -0.74
N ILE A 91 4.64 5.69 -0.18
CA ILE A 91 3.33 6.19 0.26
C ILE A 91 3.50 7.27 1.35
N ALA A 92 4.26 6.97 2.40
CA ALA A 92 4.49 7.90 3.50
C ALA A 92 5.10 9.21 3.00
N TYR A 93 6.12 9.12 2.13
CA TYR A 93 6.72 10.29 1.51
C TYR A 93 5.69 11.14 0.74
N SER A 94 4.89 10.51 -0.12
CA SER A 94 3.89 11.22 -0.91
C SER A 94 2.84 11.89 -0.05
N LEU A 95 2.33 11.22 0.98
CA LEU A 95 1.35 11.81 1.91
C LEU A 95 1.92 13.05 2.59
N ILE A 96 3.18 13.01 3.04
CA ILE A 96 3.85 14.16 3.65
C ILE A 96 4.03 15.30 2.65
N ALA A 97 4.51 14.99 1.43
CA ALA A 97 4.73 15.97 0.38
C ALA A 97 3.44 16.71 -0.04
N GLU A 98 2.31 15.98 -0.02
CA GLU A 98 0.98 16.53 -0.34
C GLU A 98 0.30 17.15 0.91
N SER A 99 0.99 17.23 2.05
CA SER A 99 0.45 17.72 3.32
C SER A 99 -0.81 16.99 3.78
N ILE A 100 -0.83 15.67 3.55
CA ILE A 100 -1.90 14.79 3.99
C ILE A 100 -1.51 14.13 5.31
N TYR A 101 -2.35 14.33 6.31
CA TYR A 101 -2.19 13.86 7.67
C TYR A 101 -3.46 13.16 8.15
N HIS A 102 -3.40 12.52 9.30
CA HIS A 102 -4.56 11.89 9.94
C HIS A 102 -5.83 12.77 9.92
N THR A 103 -5.69 14.08 10.12
CA THR A 103 -6.80 15.02 10.23
C THR A 103 -7.47 15.40 8.91
N ASN A 104 -6.90 15.03 7.78
CA ASN A 104 -7.40 15.40 6.45
C ASN A 104 -7.34 14.27 5.40
N LEU A 105 -7.17 13.02 5.84
CA LEU A 105 -7.20 11.84 5.00
C LEU A 105 -8.51 11.68 4.21
N ASP A 106 -9.60 12.25 4.71
CA ASP A 106 -10.90 12.26 4.07
C ASP A 106 -10.97 13.12 2.79
N ARG A 107 -9.95 13.94 2.54
CA ARG A 107 -9.83 14.80 1.35
C ARG A 107 -9.16 14.13 0.17
N ILE A 108 -8.66 12.90 0.33
CA ILE A 108 -8.01 12.17 -0.76
C ILE A 108 -9.08 11.74 -1.76
N ASP A 109 -8.95 12.22 -2.99
CA ASP A 109 -9.74 11.79 -4.15
C ASP A 109 -8.99 10.76 -5.00
N GLU A 110 -9.62 10.29 -6.07
CA GLU A 110 -9.02 9.32 -6.99
C GLU A 110 -7.71 9.81 -7.60
N THR A 111 -7.63 11.09 -7.95
CA THR A 111 -6.42 11.68 -8.55
C THR A 111 -5.27 11.68 -7.56
N MET A 112 -5.56 12.03 -6.32
CA MET A 112 -4.58 12.00 -5.24
C MET A 112 -4.14 10.56 -4.93
N TRP A 113 -5.08 9.59 -4.87
CA TRP A 113 -4.72 8.18 -4.70
C TRP A 113 -3.81 7.67 -5.80
N LYS A 114 -4.08 8.01 -7.08
CA LYS A 114 -3.20 7.65 -8.20
C LYS A 114 -1.79 8.19 -7.97
N ARG A 115 -1.65 9.42 -7.51
CA ARG A 115 -0.35 10.03 -7.21
C ARG A 115 0.35 9.31 -6.07
N VAL A 116 -0.29 9.16 -4.92
CA VAL A 116 0.27 8.50 -3.74
C VAL A 116 0.75 7.09 -4.05
N ILE A 117 -0.05 6.30 -4.75
CA ILE A 117 0.31 4.94 -5.13
C ILE A 117 1.44 4.90 -6.16
N THR A 118 1.48 5.85 -7.11
CA THR A 118 2.58 5.93 -8.07
C THR A 118 3.92 6.13 -7.38
N TYR A 119 3.99 6.92 -6.31
CA TYR A 119 5.20 7.03 -5.48
C TYR A 119 5.56 5.69 -4.83
N GLY A 120 4.58 5.01 -4.22
CA GLY A 120 4.79 3.68 -3.64
C GLY A 120 5.36 2.69 -4.67
N ILE A 121 4.75 2.62 -5.85
CA ILE A 121 5.21 1.77 -6.96
C ILE A 121 6.62 2.16 -7.40
N THR A 122 6.92 3.45 -7.55
CA THR A 122 8.24 3.93 -7.97
C THR A 122 9.33 3.51 -6.99
N PHE A 123 9.09 3.67 -5.69
CA PHE A 123 10.03 3.25 -4.65
C PHE A 123 10.23 1.73 -4.65
N ALA A 124 9.15 0.96 -4.68
CA ALA A 124 9.22 -0.51 -4.76
C ALA A 124 9.98 -0.98 -6.01
N THR A 125 9.69 -0.38 -7.17
CA THR A 125 10.34 -0.67 -8.45
C THR A 125 11.85 -0.47 -8.38
N LYS A 126 12.30 0.68 -7.87
CA LYS A 126 13.72 0.98 -7.74
C LYS A 126 14.42 0.03 -6.76
N ALA A 127 13.77 -0.34 -5.65
CA ALA A 127 14.28 -1.36 -4.75
C ALA A 127 14.46 -2.71 -5.43
N CYS A 128 13.52 -3.10 -6.29
CA CYS A 128 13.60 -4.36 -7.04
C CYS A 128 14.74 -4.41 -8.07
N GLN A 129 15.29 -3.28 -8.48
CA GLN A 129 16.38 -3.18 -9.47
C GLN A 129 17.78 -3.25 -8.85
N THR A 130 17.87 -3.36 -7.53
CA THR A 130 19.14 -3.44 -6.80
C THR A 130 19.20 -4.69 -5.93
N THR A 131 20.41 -5.06 -5.50
CA THR A 131 20.58 -6.08 -4.45
C THR A 131 20.42 -5.52 -3.04
N ASN A 132 20.33 -4.21 -2.92
CA ASN A 132 20.13 -3.53 -1.66
C ASN A 132 18.64 -3.50 -1.32
N ASN A 133 18.31 -3.67 -0.04
CA ASN A 133 16.90 -3.59 0.44
C ASN A 133 16.43 -2.14 0.67
N TYR A 134 17.21 -1.18 0.21
CA TYR A 134 16.92 0.24 0.31
C TYR A 134 17.21 0.94 -1.03
N ILE A 135 16.62 2.11 -1.18
CA ILE A 135 16.79 2.94 -2.36
C ILE A 135 17.84 4.01 -2.03
N ASP A 136 18.93 4.03 -2.77
CA ASP A 136 19.89 5.14 -2.76
C ASP A 136 19.45 6.15 -3.82
N ILE A 137 18.57 7.07 -3.45
CA ILE A 137 17.99 8.05 -4.35
C ILE A 137 18.11 9.43 -3.73
N ASP A 138 18.62 10.38 -4.49
CA ASP A 138 18.29 11.77 -4.24
C ASP A 138 16.79 11.96 -4.56
N VAL A 139 16.02 12.24 -3.51
CA VAL A 139 14.55 12.38 -3.61
C VAL A 139 14.18 13.48 -4.62
N ASN A 140 15.05 14.46 -4.84
CA ASN A 140 14.88 15.52 -5.81
C ASN A 140 14.97 15.02 -7.27
N GLU A 141 15.60 13.87 -7.53
CA GLU A 141 15.68 13.28 -8.89
C GLU A 141 14.44 12.48 -9.29
N ILE A 142 13.63 12.05 -8.30
CA ILE A 142 12.42 11.27 -8.58
C ILE A 142 11.27 12.15 -9.08
N PHE A 143 11.32 13.44 -8.80
CA PHE A 143 10.19 14.37 -8.87
C PHE A 143 10.42 15.55 -9.81
N GLN A 144 11.38 15.42 -10.74
CA GLN A 144 11.50 16.26 -11.92
C GLN A 144 10.71 15.64 -13.08
#